data_4d77bd6245c599a1327325ef3c3860bb
#
_entry.id   4d77bd6245c599a1327325ef3c3860bb
#
_cell.length_a   1.000
_cell.length_b   1.000
_cell.length_c   1.000
_cell.angle_alpha   90.00
_cell.angle_beta   90.00
_cell.angle_gamma   90.00
#
_symmetry.space_group_name_H-M   'P 1'
#
loop_
_entity.id
_entity.type
_entity.pdbx_description
1 polymer ?
#
loop_
_entity_poly.entity_id
_entity_poly.type
_entity_poly.pdbx_seq_one_letter_code
_entity_poly.pdbx_strand_id
1 'polypeptide(L)'
;RVAYKVPTKDLILDIPQQEVITKDNAVLVVNAIAFVKVTDTQNAVYGVTSFEMAIVNIIQTTLRSIVGEMELDQALSSREQIKVRLKESISDDVADWGLTLKSVEIQDIKPSHSMQESMERQAAAERERKATVTKAEGDKQAAILEAEARLESAKRDAAAQITMAQGAAEAIRKVTDAIPDREF
;
A
#
# COMPACT_ATOMS: atom_id res chain seq x y z
N ARG A 1 -42.05 41.63 6.58
CA ARG A 1 -42.38 40.17 6.45
C ARG A 1 -41.12 39.42 6.17
N VAL A 2 -40.74 38.49 7.02
CA VAL A 2 -39.61 37.58 6.79
C VAL A 2 -40.08 36.54 5.78
N ALA A 3 -39.48 36.51 4.58
CA ALA A 3 -39.87 35.59 3.51
C ALA A 3 -39.08 34.26 3.57
N TYR A 4 -37.83 34.35 4.07
CA TYR A 4 -36.96 33.16 4.16
C TYR A 4 -35.97 33.32 5.33
N LYS A 5 -35.66 32.21 6.04
CA LYS A 5 -34.63 32.17 7.08
C LYS A 5 -33.50 31.28 6.60
N VAL A 6 -32.34 31.85 6.37
CA VAL A 6 -31.13 31.11 6.02
C VAL A 6 -30.28 30.91 7.29
N PRO A 7 -29.92 29.69 7.66
CA PRO A 7 -29.01 29.45 8.77
C PRO A 7 -27.61 29.98 8.43
N THR A 8 -27.07 30.85 9.28
CA THR A 8 -25.69 31.35 9.17
C THR A 8 -24.65 30.44 9.80
N LYS A 9 -25.10 29.29 10.33
CA LYS A 9 -24.23 28.26 10.89
C LYS A 9 -23.63 27.41 9.75
N ASP A 10 -22.54 26.73 10.06
CA ASP A 10 -21.94 25.77 9.15
C ASP A 10 -22.96 24.67 8.81
N LEU A 11 -23.19 24.46 7.54
CA LEU A 11 -24.08 23.43 7.01
C LEU A 11 -23.22 22.20 6.68
N ILE A 12 -23.70 21.05 7.08
CA ILE A 12 -23.12 19.76 6.75
C ILE A 12 -23.98 19.16 5.65
N LEU A 13 -23.39 18.99 4.47
CA LEU A 13 -24.03 18.36 3.32
C LEU A 13 -23.46 16.96 3.13
N ASP A 14 -24.33 15.98 3.24
CA ASP A 14 -23.97 14.59 2.96
C ASP A 14 -24.10 14.32 1.46
N ILE A 15 -23.01 13.86 0.86
CA ILE A 15 -22.92 13.47 -0.54
C ILE A 15 -23.15 11.97 -0.61
N PRO A 16 -24.28 11.51 -1.18
CA PRO A 16 -24.61 10.09 -1.22
C PRO A 16 -23.59 9.29 -2.03
N GLN A 17 -23.54 8.01 -1.73
CA GLN A 17 -22.69 7.05 -2.41
C GLN A 17 -22.90 7.09 -3.92
N GLN A 18 -21.79 7.10 -4.65
CA GLN A 18 -21.76 7.07 -6.11
C GLN A 18 -20.79 6.02 -6.60
N GLU A 19 -21.17 5.36 -7.68
CA GLU A 19 -20.27 4.54 -8.45
C GLU A 19 -19.50 5.39 -9.47
N VAL A 20 -18.19 5.27 -9.46
CA VAL A 20 -17.27 5.97 -10.34
C VAL A 20 -16.34 4.95 -10.98
N ILE A 21 -16.04 5.13 -12.25
CA ILE A 21 -15.12 4.29 -13.01
C ILE A 21 -13.78 5.00 -13.08
N THR A 22 -12.72 4.34 -12.65
CA THR A 22 -11.35 4.86 -12.72
C THR A 22 -10.76 4.71 -14.13
N LYS A 23 -9.58 5.33 -14.36
CA LYS A 23 -8.88 5.28 -15.64
C LYS A 23 -8.55 3.85 -16.11
N ASP A 24 -8.26 2.95 -15.17
CA ASP A 24 -7.98 1.53 -15.38
C ASP A 24 -9.25 0.66 -15.43
N ASN A 25 -10.43 1.30 -15.63
CA ASN A 25 -11.74 0.65 -15.76
C ASN A 25 -12.19 -0.12 -14.50
N ALA A 26 -11.71 0.25 -13.32
CA ALA A 26 -12.18 -0.31 -12.06
C ALA A 26 -13.38 0.50 -11.52
N VAL A 27 -14.37 -0.18 -10.95
CA VAL A 27 -15.56 0.45 -10.37
C VAL A 27 -15.31 0.69 -8.88
N LEU A 28 -15.36 1.97 -8.47
CA LEU A 28 -15.26 2.44 -7.10
C LEU A 28 -16.59 2.99 -6.62
N VAL A 29 -16.90 2.78 -5.35
CA VAL A 29 -17.99 3.42 -4.61
C VAL A 29 -17.37 4.48 -3.71
N VAL A 30 -17.81 5.73 -3.89
CA VAL A 30 -17.26 6.89 -3.16
C VAL A 30 -18.41 7.66 -2.52
N ASN A 31 -18.22 8.10 -1.27
CA ASN A 31 -19.09 9.05 -0.58
C ASN A 31 -18.24 10.11 0.14
N ALA A 32 -18.82 11.29 0.35
CA ALA A 32 -18.15 12.41 0.96
C ALA A 32 -19.11 13.25 1.82
N ILE A 33 -18.55 14.12 2.65
CA ILE A 33 -19.28 15.15 3.40
C ILE A 33 -18.66 16.50 3.07
N ALA A 34 -19.48 17.50 2.82
CA ALA A 34 -19.04 18.88 2.62
C ALA A 34 -19.49 19.76 3.78
N PHE A 35 -18.58 20.60 4.25
CA PHE A 35 -18.83 21.65 5.24
C PHE A 35 -18.86 23.00 4.54
N VAL A 36 -20.03 23.62 4.51
CA VAL A 36 -20.30 24.85 3.78
C VAL A 36 -20.81 25.92 4.74
N LYS A 37 -20.39 27.15 4.55
CA LYS A 37 -20.88 28.31 5.31
C LYS A 37 -21.53 29.31 4.37
N VAL A 38 -22.70 29.80 4.73
CA VAL A 38 -23.33 30.91 4.01
C VAL A 38 -22.63 32.21 4.38
N THR A 39 -22.03 32.86 3.37
CA THR A 39 -21.30 34.14 3.51
C THR A 39 -22.16 35.30 3.04
N ASP A 40 -22.86 35.14 1.92
CA ASP A 40 -23.79 36.11 1.38
C ASP A 40 -25.19 35.51 1.25
N THR A 41 -26.08 35.94 2.14
CA THR A 41 -27.46 35.45 2.22
C THR A 41 -28.31 35.91 1.00
N GLN A 42 -27.96 37.00 0.37
CA GLN A 42 -28.72 37.52 -0.77
C GLN A 42 -28.47 36.63 -2.00
N ASN A 43 -27.23 36.35 -2.30
CA ASN A 43 -26.86 35.47 -3.41
C ASN A 43 -27.29 34.05 -3.16
N ALA A 44 -27.24 33.53 -1.91
CA ALA A 44 -27.66 32.20 -1.58
C ALA A 44 -29.19 31.96 -1.76
N VAL A 45 -30.00 32.99 -1.62
CA VAL A 45 -31.47 32.90 -1.79
C VAL A 45 -31.92 33.17 -3.22
N TYR A 46 -31.25 34.09 -3.93
CA TYR A 46 -31.67 34.51 -5.26
C TYR A 46 -30.83 33.93 -6.40
N GLY A 47 -29.62 33.44 -6.11
CA GLY A 47 -28.73 32.90 -7.11
C GLY A 47 -29.11 31.49 -7.57
N VAL A 48 -29.62 30.65 -6.68
CA VAL A 48 -29.98 29.24 -6.99
C VAL A 48 -31.25 28.84 -6.25
N THR A 49 -32.13 28.07 -6.91
CA THR A 49 -33.40 27.60 -6.35
C THR A 49 -33.18 26.71 -5.11
N SER A 50 -32.12 25.92 -5.08
CA SER A 50 -31.69 25.09 -3.93
C SER A 50 -30.16 24.97 -3.97
N PHE A 51 -29.49 25.79 -3.17
CA PHE A 51 -28.04 25.75 -3.08
C PHE A 51 -27.50 24.40 -2.54
N GLU A 52 -28.25 23.74 -1.65
CA GLU A 52 -27.88 22.44 -1.10
C GLU A 52 -27.77 21.39 -2.21
N MET A 53 -28.81 21.26 -3.05
CA MET A 53 -28.80 20.34 -4.17
C MET A 53 -27.73 20.70 -5.23
N ALA A 54 -27.56 22.00 -5.49
CA ALA A 54 -26.56 22.47 -6.47
C ALA A 54 -25.15 22.08 -6.02
N ILE A 55 -24.80 22.28 -4.73
CA ILE A 55 -23.50 21.91 -4.17
C ILE A 55 -23.31 20.39 -4.21
N VAL A 56 -24.30 19.61 -3.79
CA VAL A 56 -24.22 18.16 -3.86
C VAL A 56 -23.94 17.69 -5.28
N ASN A 57 -24.66 18.22 -6.28
CA ASN A 57 -24.49 17.84 -7.68
C ASN A 57 -23.11 18.24 -8.26
N ILE A 58 -22.61 19.44 -7.93
CA ILE A 58 -21.29 19.87 -8.42
C ILE A 58 -20.18 19.04 -7.79
N ILE A 59 -20.27 18.75 -6.48
CA ILE A 59 -19.31 17.88 -5.79
C ILE A 59 -19.34 16.49 -6.42
N GLN A 60 -20.50 15.92 -6.67
CA GLN A 60 -20.65 14.60 -7.27
C GLN A 60 -20.02 14.54 -8.68
N THR A 61 -20.26 15.55 -9.49
CA THR A 61 -19.74 15.62 -10.87
C THR A 61 -18.24 15.80 -10.89
N THR A 62 -17.73 16.69 -10.05
CA THR A 62 -16.29 16.96 -9.95
C THR A 62 -15.54 15.77 -9.34
N LEU A 63 -16.11 15.13 -8.31
CA LEU A 63 -15.54 13.94 -7.71
C LEU A 63 -15.43 12.79 -8.73
N ARG A 64 -16.47 12.61 -9.56
CA ARG A 64 -16.46 11.63 -10.65
C ARG A 64 -15.36 11.92 -11.67
N SER A 65 -15.16 13.19 -12.04
CA SER A 65 -14.10 13.59 -12.96
C SER A 65 -12.73 13.31 -12.38
N ILE A 66 -12.46 13.76 -11.14
CA ILE A 66 -11.16 13.59 -10.48
C ILE A 66 -10.80 12.12 -10.32
N VAL A 67 -11.73 11.30 -9.82
CA VAL A 67 -11.50 9.85 -9.63
C VAL A 67 -11.37 9.14 -10.97
N GLY A 68 -12.12 9.56 -11.99
CA GLY A 68 -12.04 9.02 -13.35
C GLY A 68 -10.68 9.25 -14.05
N GLU A 69 -9.92 10.24 -13.63
CA GLU A 69 -8.57 10.51 -14.13
C GLU A 69 -7.47 9.69 -13.41
N MET A 70 -7.79 9.09 -12.27
CA MET A 70 -6.86 8.34 -11.43
C MET A 70 -6.96 6.83 -11.69
N GLU A 71 -5.86 6.13 -11.40
CA GLU A 71 -5.85 4.67 -11.33
C GLU A 71 -6.41 4.19 -9.98
N LEU A 72 -6.88 2.95 -9.91
CA LEU A 72 -7.49 2.35 -8.71
C LEU A 72 -6.60 2.51 -7.47
N ASP A 73 -5.35 2.10 -7.55
CA ASP A 73 -4.40 2.16 -6.42
C ASP A 73 -4.15 3.61 -5.98
N GLN A 74 -4.09 4.53 -6.94
CA GLN A 74 -3.91 5.95 -6.68
C GLN A 74 -5.14 6.55 -6.00
N ALA A 75 -6.35 6.22 -6.46
CA ALA A 75 -7.60 6.69 -5.87
C ALA A 75 -7.76 6.20 -4.41
N LEU A 76 -7.37 4.95 -4.12
CA LEU A 76 -7.43 4.37 -2.78
C LEU A 76 -6.40 4.96 -1.81
N SER A 77 -5.20 5.30 -2.31
CA SER A 77 -4.07 5.77 -1.50
C SER A 77 -4.00 7.30 -1.34
N SER A 78 -4.58 8.07 -2.27
CA SER A 78 -4.37 9.52 -2.38
C SER A 78 -5.60 10.35 -2.02
N ARG A 79 -6.32 10.00 -0.96
CA ARG A 79 -7.54 10.70 -0.50
C ARG A 79 -7.34 12.21 -0.30
N GLU A 80 -6.20 12.61 0.25
CA GLU A 80 -5.88 14.03 0.45
C GLU A 80 -5.72 14.80 -0.87
N GLN A 81 -5.15 14.18 -1.90
CA GLN A 81 -5.05 14.82 -3.21
C GLN A 81 -6.42 15.02 -3.85
N ILE A 82 -7.31 14.05 -3.72
CA ILE A 82 -8.70 14.15 -4.20
C ILE A 82 -9.41 15.29 -3.48
N LYS A 83 -9.29 15.38 -2.16
CA LYS A 83 -9.86 16.44 -1.34
C LYS A 83 -9.38 17.85 -1.75
N VAL A 84 -8.07 18.02 -1.94
CA VAL A 84 -7.49 19.31 -2.36
C VAL A 84 -7.98 19.70 -3.75
N ARG A 85 -7.88 18.81 -4.74
CA ARG A 85 -8.35 19.06 -6.10
C ARG A 85 -9.85 19.36 -6.15
N LEU A 86 -10.64 18.63 -5.37
CA LEU A 86 -12.08 18.81 -5.29
C LEU A 86 -12.40 20.20 -4.73
N LYS A 87 -11.75 20.60 -3.63
CA LYS A 87 -11.93 21.90 -3.02
C LYS A 87 -11.54 23.03 -3.99
N GLU A 88 -10.41 22.93 -4.67
CA GLU A 88 -9.94 23.93 -5.64
C GLU A 88 -10.91 24.07 -6.81
N SER A 89 -11.37 22.94 -7.37
CA SER A 89 -12.26 22.96 -8.55
C SER A 89 -13.64 23.54 -8.30
N ILE A 90 -14.16 23.46 -7.07
CA ILE A 90 -15.54 23.88 -6.78
C ILE A 90 -15.61 25.17 -5.94
N SER A 91 -14.47 25.69 -5.44
CA SER A 91 -14.45 26.88 -4.57
C SER A 91 -15.04 28.10 -5.26
N ASP A 92 -14.71 28.30 -6.54
CA ASP A 92 -15.15 29.48 -7.32
C ASP A 92 -16.66 29.40 -7.59
N ASP A 93 -17.17 28.24 -8.02
CA ASP A 93 -18.60 28.04 -8.29
C ASP A 93 -19.45 28.23 -7.02
N VAL A 94 -18.95 27.74 -5.88
CA VAL A 94 -19.62 27.88 -4.58
C VAL A 94 -19.59 29.34 -4.10
N ALA A 95 -18.50 30.07 -4.37
CA ALA A 95 -18.37 31.48 -4.03
C ALA A 95 -19.35 32.35 -4.81
N ASP A 96 -19.61 32.06 -6.09
CA ASP A 96 -20.60 32.75 -6.93
C ASP A 96 -22.01 32.67 -6.37
N TRP A 97 -22.31 31.58 -5.65
CA TRP A 97 -23.61 31.43 -4.96
C TRP A 97 -23.63 32.06 -3.56
N GLY A 98 -22.62 32.84 -3.18
CA GLY A 98 -22.53 33.47 -1.86
C GLY A 98 -22.22 32.49 -0.71
N LEU A 99 -21.61 31.37 -1.01
CA LEU A 99 -21.27 30.33 -0.06
C LEU A 99 -19.74 30.16 0.02
N THR A 100 -19.24 29.72 1.14
CA THR A 100 -17.84 29.37 1.32
C THR A 100 -17.70 27.90 1.67
N LEU A 101 -16.96 27.16 0.84
CA LEU A 101 -16.62 25.77 1.13
C LEU A 101 -15.48 25.73 2.14
N LYS A 102 -15.77 25.28 3.36
CA LYS A 102 -14.76 25.13 4.41
C LYS A 102 -13.86 23.92 4.17
N SER A 103 -14.47 22.75 4.07
CA SER A 103 -13.78 21.50 3.78
C SER A 103 -14.71 20.51 3.10
N VAL A 104 -14.11 19.57 2.38
CA VAL A 104 -14.77 18.36 1.90
C VAL A 104 -14.00 17.19 2.48
N GLU A 105 -14.70 16.29 3.11
CA GLU A 105 -14.10 15.08 3.69
C GLU A 105 -14.64 13.86 2.96
N ILE A 106 -13.72 13.03 2.46
CA ILE A 106 -14.08 11.77 1.85
C ILE A 106 -14.29 10.75 2.97
N GLN A 107 -15.50 10.23 3.09
CA GLN A 107 -15.82 9.24 4.11
C GLN A 107 -15.27 7.87 3.73
N ASP A 108 -15.61 7.41 2.53
CA ASP A 108 -15.27 6.07 2.07
C ASP A 108 -14.91 6.07 0.58
N ILE A 109 -13.88 5.31 0.24
CA ILE A 109 -13.56 4.93 -1.13
C ILE A 109 -13.35 3.42 -1.08
N LYS A 110 -14.23 2.68 -1.73
CA LYS A 110 -14.20 1.20 -1.75
C LYS A 110 -14.36 0.70 -3.17
N PRO A 111 -13.62 -0.33 -3.57
CA PRO A 111 -13.93 -1.03 -4.82
C PRO A 111 -15.32 -1.69 -4.73
N SER A 112 -15.98 -1.88 -5.85
CA SER A 112 -17.23 -2.64 -5.91
C SER A 112 -16.99 -4.07 -5.40
N HIS A 113 -18.03 -4.73 -4.91
CA HIS A 113 -17.92 -6.08 -4.33
C HIS A 113 -17.27 -7.09 -5.29
N SER A 114 -17.65 -7.06 -6.56
CA SER A 114 -17.07 -7.93 -7.59
C SER A 114 -15.58 -7.66 -7.84
N MET A 115 -15.17 -6.41 -7.78
CA MET A 115 -13.78 -5.99 -7.92
C MET A 115 -12.95 -6.41 -6.71
N GLN A 116 -13.51 -6.23 -5.51
CA GLN A 116 -12.87 -6.67 -4.27
C GLN A 116 -12.58 -8.17 -4.26
N GLU A 117 -13.55 -9.01 -4.66
CA GLU A 117 -13.33 -10.46 -4.78
C GLU A 117 -12.25 -10.82 -5.80
N SER A 118 -12.19 -10.09 -6.91
CA SER A 118 -11.15 -10.30 -7.92
C SER A 118 -9.77 -9.92 -7.42
N MET A 119 -9.66 -8.79 -6.71
CA MET A 119 -8.42 -8.33 -6.08
C MET A 119 -7.95 -9.30 -4.98
N GLU A 120 -8.87 -9.82 -4.17
CA GLU A 120 -8.56 -10.80 -3.13
C GLU A 120 -8.00 -12.10 -3.73
N ARG A 121 -8.63 -12.61 -4.81
CA ARG A 121 -8.14 -13.79 -5.54
C ARG A 121 -6.76 -13.55 -6.15
N GLN A 122 -6.55 -12.39 -6.78
CA GLN A 122 -5.25 -12.03 -7.34
C GLN A 122 -4.18 -11.90 -6.25
N ALA A 123 -4.49 -11.23 -5.14
CA ALA A 123 -3.57 -11.09 -4.02
C ALA A 123 -3.23 -12.44 -3.36
N ALA A 124 -4.20 -13.36 -3.26
CA ALA A 124 -3.97 -14.70 -2.76
C ALA A 124 -3.01 -15.49 -3.66
N ALA A 125 -3.25 -15.47 -4.98
CA ALA A 125 -2.38 -16.14 -5.95
C ALA A 125 -0.95 -15.58 -5.95
N GLU A 126 -0.80 -14.25 -5.86
CA GLU A 126 0.52 -13.60 -5.79
C GLU A 126 1.27 -13.93 -4.48
N ARG A 127 0.56 -13.99 -3.35
CA ARG A 127 1.16 -14.43 -2.08
C ARG A 127 1.62 -15.88 -2.15
N GLU A 128 0.81 -16.77 -2.73
CA GLU A 128 1.15 -18.19 -2.90
C GLU A 128 2.36 -18.35 -3.83
N ARG A 129 2.39 -17.61 -4.95
CA ARG A 129 3.55 -17.59 -5.85
C ARG A 129 4.81 -17.12 -5.14
N LYS A 130 4.74 -16.01 -4.38
CA LYS A 130 5.88 -15.49 -3.60
C LYS A 130 6.34 -16.48 -2.53
N ALA A 131 5.40 -17.10 -1.82
CA ALA A 131 5.72 -18.10 -0.79
C ALA A 131 6.45 -19.32 -1.39
N THR A 132 6.00 -19.80 -2.56
CA THR A 132 6.64 -20.91 -3.26
C THR A 132 8.05 -20.55 -3.73
N VAL A 133 8.25 -19.36 -4.31
CA VAL A 133 9.58 -18.89 -4.73
C VAL A 133 10.51 -18.75 -3.52
N THR A 134 10.06 -18.07 -2.46
CA THR A 134 10.88 -17.89 -1.24
C THR A 134 11.25 -19.22 -0.60
N LYS A 135 10.32 -20.18 -0.58
CA LYS A 135 10.59 -21.54 -0.07
C LYS A 135 11.65 -22.25 -0.93
N ALA A 136 11.50 -22.22 -2.26
CA ALA A 136 12.47 -22.84 -3.15
C ALA A 136 13.87 -22.20 -3.06
N GLU A 137 13.93 -20.89 -2.89
CA GLU A 137 15.19 -20.17 -2.64
C GLU A 137 15.81 -20.56 -1.31
N GLY A 138 15.00 -20.69 -0.26
CA GLY A 138 15.41 -21.17 1.06
C GLY A 138 15.95 -22.61 1.03
N ASP A 139 15.24 -23.50 0.36
CA ASP A 139 15.64 -24.91 0.20
C ASP A 139 16.95 -25.02 -0.60
N LYS A 140 17.10 -24.23 -1.67
CA LYS A 140 18.37 -24.12 -2.43
C LYS A 140 19.51 -23.65 -1.55
N GLN A 141 19.31 -22.58 -0.78
CA GLN A 141 20.34 -22.03 0.09
C GLN A 141 20.72 -23.01 1.20
N ALA A 142 19.74 -23.69 1.78
CA ALA A 142 19.99 -24.74 2.77
C ALA A 142 20.82 -25.89 2.19
N ALA A 143 20.51 -26.36 0.99
CA ALA A 143 21.27 -27.41 0.31
C ALA A 143 22.73 -26.98 -0.01
N ILE A 144 22.94 -25.73 -0.42
CA ILE A 144 24.27 -25.18 -0.67
C ILE A 144 25.08 -25.16 0.64
N LEU A 145 24.52 -24.59 1.72
CA LEU A 145 25.18 -24.52 3.03
C LEU A 145 25.49 -25.92 3.60
N GLU A 146 24.60 -26.88 3.41
CA GLU A 146 24.82 -28.27 3.82
C GLU A 146 25.99 -28.92 3.02
N ALA A 147 26.03 -28.69 1.70
CA ALA A 147 27.12 -29.18 0.86
C ALA A 147 28.46 -28.55 1.22
N GLU A 148 28.50 -27.25 1.47
CA GLU A 148 29.70 -26.52 1.93
C GLU A 148 30.16 -27.03 3.31
N ALA A 149 29.24 -27.23 4.24
CA ALA A 149 29.56 -27.78 5.56
C ALA A 149 30.14 -29.19 5.49
N ARG A 150 29.58 -30.04 4.63
CA ARG A 150 30.12 -31.40 4.40
C ARG A 150 31.53 -31.36 3.79
N LEU A 151 31.77 -30.50 2.83
CA LEU A 151 33.09 -30.30 2.19
C LEU A 151 34.12 -29.77 3.20
N GLU A 152 33.74 -28.82 4.03
CA GLU A 152 34.63 -28.28 5.06
C GLU A 152 34.94 -29.31 6.15
N SER A 153 33.93 -30.13 6.59
CA SER A 153 34.15 -31.23 7.49
C SER A 153 35.14 -32.26 6.90
N ALA A 154 34.94 -32.67 5.63
CA ALA A 154 35.80 -33.64 4.97
C ALA A 154 37.26 -33.12 4.85
N LYS A 155 37.44 -31.84 4.57
CA LYS A 155 38.79 -31.19 4.53
C LYS A 155 39.45 -31.22 5.91
N ARG A 156 38.70 -30.90 6.97
CA ARG A 156 39.21 -30.95 8.35
C ARG A 156 39.60 -32.36 8.77
N ASP A 157 38.75 -33.35 8.44
CA ASP A 157 39.03 -34.76 8.73
C ASP A 157 40.24 -35.27 8.01
N ALA A 158 40.44 -34.92 6.72
CA ALA A 158 41.64 -35.23 5.94
C ALA A 158 42.88 -34.57 6.53
N ALA A 159 42.83 -33.32 6.92
CA ALA A 159 43.93 -32.60 7.55
C ALA A 159 44.27 -33.21 8.91
N ALA A 160 43.31 -33.62 9.72
CA ALA A 160 43.53 -34.31 10.99
C ALA A 160 44.20 -35.65 10.78
N GLN A 161 43.78 -36.44 9.79
CA GLN A 161 44.44 -37.73 9.46
C GLN A 161 45.89 -37.56 9.04
N ILE A 162 46.18 -36.53 8.19
CA ILE A 162 47.58 -36.22 7.79
C ILE A 162 48.41 -35.87 9.02
N THR A 163 47.88 -34.98 9.90
CA THR A 163 48.59 -34.58 11.12
C THR A 163 48.85 -35.77 12.07
N MET A 164 47.88 -36.66 12.24
CA MET A 164 48.06 -37.89 13.02
C MET A 164 49.11 -38.82 12.40
N ALA A 165 49.10 -39.00 11.09
CA ALA A 165 50.05 -39.83 10.38
C ALA A 165 51.49 -39.29 10.49
N GLN A 166 51.63 -37.94 10.37
CA GLN A 166 52.92 -37.28 10.57
C GLN A 166 53.44 -37.41 11.98
N GLY A 167 52.55 -37.23 13.00
CA GLY A 167 52.94 -37.45 14.39
C GLY A 167 53.34 -38.88 14.70
N ALA A 168 52.65 -39.87 14.11
CA ALA A 168 53.03 -41.28 14.23
C ALA A 168 54.38 -41.59 13.57
N ALA A 169 54.61 -41.03 12.39
CA ALA A 169 55.89 -41.19 11.69
C ALA A 169 57.09 -40.57 12.46
N GLU A 170 56.90 -39.38 13.05
CA GLU A 170 57.90 -38.77 13.93
C GLU A 170 58.15 -39.57 15.20
N ALA A 171 57.10 -40.09 15.80
CA ALA A 171 57.23 -40.96 16.98
C ALA A 171 58.03 -42.23 16.68
N ILE A 172 57.77 -42.87 15.53
CA ILE A 172 58.52 -44.06 15.08
C ILE A 172 60.00 -43.69 14.82
N ARG A 173 60.28 -42.56 14.13
CA ARG A 173 61.65 -42.11 13.94
C ARG A 173 62.42 -41.90 15.24
N LYS A 174 61.80 -41.19 16.21
CA LYS A 174 62.37 -40.96 17.53
C LYS A 174 62.67 -42.22 18.26
N VAL A 175 61.83 -43.26 18.14
CA VAL A 175 62.04 -44.59 18.75
C VAL A 175 63.19 -45.32 18.01
N THR A 176 63.25 -45.26 16.69
CA THR A 176 64.32 -45.88 15.89
C THR A 176 65.68 -45.27 16.20
N ASP A 177 65.73 -43.92 16.28
CA ASP A 177 66.96 -43.20 16.63
C ASP A 177 67.42 -43.39 18.08
N ALA A 178 66.52 -43.79 18.99
CA ALA A 178 66.83 -44.09 20.39
C ALA A 178 67.26 -45.53 20.65
N ILE A 179 67.20 -46.43 19.66
CA ILE A 179 67.71 -47.79 19.78
C ILE A 179 69.18 -47.80 19.34
N PRO A 180 70.16 -47.93 20.23
CA PRO A 180 71.54 -48.03 19.83
C PRO A 180 71.75 -49.31 19.02
N ASP A 181 72.49 -49.17 17.85
CA ASP A 181 72.90 -50.32 17.06
C ASP A 181 73.69 -51.27 17.97
N ARG A 182 72.98 -52.38 18.31
CA ARG A 182 73.69 -53.52 18.85
C ARG A 182 74.26 -54.31 17.66
N GLU A 183 75.47 -54.00 17.32
CA GLU A 183 76.30 -54.92 16.51
C GLU A 183 76.33 -56.28 17.18
N PHE A 184 75.92 -57.34 16.45
CA PHE A 184 76.16 -58.74 16.78
C PHE A 184 77.41 -59.13 16.03
#